data_4e21c4b1d829b21dd76c923c28707123
#
_entry.id   4e21c4b1d829b21dd76c923c28707123
#
_cell.length_a   1.000
_cell.length_b   1.000
_cell.length_c   1.000
_cell.angle_alpha   90.00
_cell.angle_beta   90.00
_cell.angle_gamma   90.00
#
_symmetry.space_group_name_H-M   'P 1'
#
loop_
_entity.id
_entity.type
_entity.pdbx_description
1 polymer ?
#
loop_
_entity_poly.entity_id
_entity_poly.type
_entity_poly.pdbx_seq_one_letter_code
_entity_poly.pdbx_strand_id
1 'polypeptide(L)'
;MRDMLFYPGNTNSEKKIAKTLFTTLFLLIAGLPLFVQELPRPEGWVNDYAGVIMPEDREKINAIIKAVEEKTGAEIAIAAVESMEPYPTIEDFSIELASKWGIGKEGEDNGVLIVLALKERKVRIEVGYGLEGAIPDGLAGEIMDKSIIPHFRTGDYSTGFLKGVEAIAGIIAKEYNVELGELSLKESERYT
;
A
#
# COMPACT_ATOMS: atom_id res chain seq x y z
N MET A 1 -40.96 66.23 -24.14
CA MET A 1 -39.58 66.34 -23.75
C MET A 1 -39.50 65.69 -22.36
N ARG A 2 -39.03 64.46 -22.26
CA ARG A 2 -38.99 63.69 -21.01
C ARG A 2 -37.53 63.59 -20.61
N ASP A 3 -37.17 64.30 -19.53
CA ASP A 3 -35.87 64.25 -18.92
C ASP A 3 -35.66 62.91 -18.22
N MET A 4 -34.76 62.09 -18.77
CA MET A 4 -34.36 60.82 -18.22
C MET A 4 -33.26 61.11 -17.15
N LEU A 5 -33.64 61.12 -15.90
CA LEU A 5 -32.74 61.24 -14.77
C LEU A 5 -31.81 60.02 -14.69
N PHE A 6 -30.55 60.22 -15.06
CA PHE A 6 -29.51 59.25 -14.82
C PHE A 6 -29.14 59.26 -13.34
N TYR A 7 -29.48 58.17 -12.64
CA TYR A 7 -29.00 57.96 -11.26
C TYR A 7 -27.59 57.37 -11.33
N PRO A 8 -26.55 58.05 -10.86
CA PRO A 8 -25.23 57.46 -10.75
C PRO A 8 -25.23 56.43 -9.64
N GLY A 9 -25.23 55.16 -10.01
CA GLY A 9 -25.08 54.06 -9.08
C GLY A 9 -23.78 54.27 -8.25
N ASN A 10 -23.89 54.12 -6.95
CA ASN A 10 -22.78 54.30 -6.02
C ASN A 10 -21.76 53.15 -6.17
N THR A 11 -20.89 53.28 -7.15
CA THR A 11 -19.86 52.30 -7.54
C THR A 11 -18.86 51.99 -6.42
N ASN A 12 -18.72 52.84 -5.43
CA ASN A 12 -17.82 52.65 -4.30
C ASN A 12 -18.38 51.69 -3.23
N SER A 13 -19.72 51.64 -3.07
CA SER A 13 -20.39 50.72 -2.15
C SER A 13 -20.29 49.29 -2.68
N GLU A 14 -20.56 49.06 -3.96
CA GLU A 14 -20.47 47.75 -4.59
C GLU A 14 -19.04 47.17 -4.59
N LYS A 15 -18.04 48.02 -4.86
CA LYS A 15 -16.62 47.62 -4.78
C LYS A 15 -16.20 47.29 -3.35
N LYS A 16 -16.70 47.95 -2.33
CA LYS A 16 -16.43 47.62 -0.92
C LYS A 16 -17.07 46.28 -0.54
N ILE A 17 -18.33 46.03 -0.93
CA ILE A 17 -19.05 44.79 -0.66
C ILE A 17 -18.35 43.61 -1.37
N ALA A 18 -18.00 43.77 -2.64
CA ALA A 18 -17.26 42.73 -3.40
C ALA A 18 -15.90 42.41 -2.77
N LYS A 19 -15.16 43.45 -2.31
CA LYS A 19 -13.88 43.26 -1.64
C LYS A 19 -14.01 42.54 -0.30
N THR A 20 -15.04 42.89 0.49
CA THR A 20 -15.32 42.24 1.77
C THR A 20 -15.75 40.78 1.57
N LEU A 21 -16.62 40.49 0.60
CA LEU A 21 -17.04 39.14 0.24
C LEU A 21 -15.87 38.29 -0.26
N PHE A 22 -14.97 38.85 -1.08
CA PHE A 22 -13.80 38.16 -1.56
C PHE A 22 -12.81 37.83 -0.44
N THR A 23 -12.62 38.79 0.49
CA THR A 23 -11.71 38.61 1.64
C THR A 23 -12.26 37.58 2.63
N THR A 24 -13.58 37.57 2.89
CA THR A 24 -14.22 36.56 3.76
C THR A 24 -14.22 35.19 3.13
N LEU A 25 -14.45 35.07 1.82
CA LEU A 25 -14.39 33.81 1.10
C LEU A 25 -12.96 33.24 1.09
N PHE A 26 -11.96 34.11 0.88
CA PHE A 26 -10.55 33.69 0.91
C PHE A 26 -10.10 33.20 2.30
N LEU A 27 -10.56 33.87 3.38
CA LEU A 27 -10.30 33.46 4.76
C LEU A 27 -11.00 32.13 5.11
N LEU A 28 -12.16 31.85 4.53
CA LEU A 28 -12.90 30.58 4.74
C LEU A 28 -12.20 29.41 4.08
N ILE A 29 -11.57 29.61 2.91
CA ILE A 29 -10.83 28.58 2.17
C ILE A 29 -9.46 28.31 2.82
N ALA A 30 -8.82 29.34 3.36
CA ALA A 30 -7.51 29.22 4.03
C ALA A 30 -7.56 28.46 5.36
N GLY A 31 -8.76 28.24 5.92
CA GLY A 31 -8.97 27.50 7.17
C GLY A 31 -9.30 26.02 7.00
N LEU A 32 -9.40 25.50 5.78
CA LEU A 32 -9.60 24.06 5.58
C LEU A 32 -8.28 23.33 5.89
N PRO A 33 -8.28 22.40 6.86
CA PRO A 33 -7.09 21.59 7.07
C PRO A 33 -6.84 20.80 5.79
N LEU A 34 -5.69 20.97 5.17
CA LEU A 34 -5.16 20.05 4.18
C LEU A 34 -4.89 18.75 4.94
N PHE A 35 -5.82 17.81 4.90
CA PHE A 35 -5.58 16.44 5.33
C PHE A 35 -4.59 15.83 4.32
N VAL A 36 -3.31 16.00 4.59
CA VAL A 36 -2.27 15.18 3.99
C VAL A 36 -2.39 13.84 4.69
N GLN A 37 -2.96 12.86 4.02
CA GLN A 37 -2.99 11.50 4.55
C GLN A 37 -1.55 10.97 4.51
N GLU A 38 -0.93 10.92 5.69
CA GLU A 38 0.40 10.32 5.82
C GLU A 38 0.32 8.81 5.59
N LEU A 39 1.31 8.27 4.88
CA LEU A 39 1.48 6.82 4.79
C LEU A 39 1.60 6.22 6.20
N PRO A 40 0.97 5.06 6.46
CA PRO A 40 1.04 4.42 7.76
C PRO A 40 2.49 4.09 8.12
N ARG A 41 2.79 4.05 9.43
CA ARG A 41 4.12 3.70 9.94
C ARG A 41 4.19 2.21 10.20
N PRO A 42 5.28 1.52 9.83
CA PRO A 42 5.36 0.10 10.08
C PRO A 42 5.48 -0.18 11.59
N GLU A 43 4.78 -1.22 12.06
CA GLU A 43 4.83 -1.72 13.44
C GLU A 43 5.59 -3.06 13.52
N GLY A 44 6.00 -3.61 12.36
CA GLY A 44 6.68 -4.87 12.21
C GLY A 44 6.58 -5.38 10.78
N TRP A 45 6.72 -6.67 10.58
CA TRP A 45 6.60 -7.27 9.24
C TRP A 45 5.14 -7.36 8.77
N VAL A 46 4.19 -7.61 9.69
CA VAL A 46 2.75 -7.75 9.36
C VAL A 46 1.99 -6.55 9.89
N ASN A 47 1.65 -5.63 9.00
CA ASN A 47 0.97 -4.37 9.31
C ASN A 47 -0.47 -4.43 8.77
N ASP A 48 -1.40 -4.75 9.67
CA ASP A 48 -2.82 -4.97 9.36
C ASP A 48 -3.67 -3.84 9.93
N TYR A 49 -3.74 -2.74 9.19
CA TYR A 49 -4.56 -1.58 9.56
C TYR A 49 -6.04 -1.77 9.17
N ALA A 50 -6.33 -2.75 8.31
CA ALA A 50 -7.68 -3.09 7.89
C ALA A 50 -8.35 -4.16 8.80
N GLY A 51 -7.58 -4.79 9.70
CA GLY A 51 -8.08 -5.79 10.65
C GLY A 51 -8.57 -7.07 9.98
N VAL A 52 -7.89 -7.50 8.91
CA VAL A 52 -8.32 -8.65 8.08
C VAL A 52 -7.49 -9.91 8.27
N ILE A 53 -6.42 -9.85 9.09
CA ILE A 53 -5.53 -10.98 9.33
C ILE A 53 -5.84 -11.60 10.70
N MET A 54 -6.22 -12.87 10.71
CA MET A 54 -6.49 -13.61 11.93
C MET A 54 -5.22 -13.77 12.77
N PRO A 55 -5.31 -13.69 14.13
CA PRO A 55 -4.13 -13.79 14.98
C PRO A 55 -3.29 -15.04 14.74
N GLU A 56 -3.93 -16.19 14.55
CA GLU A 56 -3.25 -17.47 14.30
C GLU A 56 -2.42 -17.47 13.01
N ASP A 57 -2.94 -16.86 11.94
CA ASP A 57 -2.22 -16.76 10.68
C ASP A 57 -1.14 -15.69 10.73
N ARG A 58 -1.38 -14.60 11.46
CA ARG A 58 -0.36 -13.59 11.74
C ARG A 58 0.87 -14.21 12.42
N GLU A 59 0.68 -15.11 13.40
CA GLU A 59 1.78 -15.81 14.05
C GLU A 59 2.56 -16.70 13.07
N LYS A 60 1.85 -17.46 12.21
CA LYS A 60 2.48 -18.29 11.17
C LYS A 60 3.25 -17.44 10.15
N ILE A 61 2.63 -16.36 9.67
CA ILE A 61 3.26 -15.43 8.73
C ILE A 61 4.53 -14.84 9.33
N ASN A 62 4.47 -14.33 10.56
CA ASN A 62 5.65 -13.80 11.25
C ASN A 62 6.76 -14.83 11.42
N ALA A 63 6.42 -16.08 11.72
CA ALA A 63 7.39 -17.16 11.85
C ALA A 63 8.12 -17.46 10.52
N ILE A 64 7.37 -17.45 9.40
CA ILE A 64 7.93 -17.65 8.05
C ILE A 64 8.85 -16.48 7.68
N ILE A 65 8.36 -15.25 7.84
CA ILE A 65 9.12 -14.03 7.49
C ILE A 65 10.42 -13.97 8.27
N LYS A 66 10.35 -14.24 9.58
CA LYS A 66 11.52 -14.28 10.44
C LYS A 66 12.53 -15.34 9.98
N ALA A 67 12.06 -16.54 9.61
CA ALA A 67 12.95 -17.60 9.12
C ALA A 67 13.62 -17.24 7.80
N VAL A 68 12.92 -16.52 6.89
CA VAL A 68 13.50 -15.99 5.65
C VAL A 68 14.60 -14.99 5.98
N GLU A 69 14.29 -13.98 6.80
CA GLU A 69 15.24 -12.92 7.15
C GLU A 69 16.48 -13.47 7.83
N GLU A 70 16.33 -14.36 8.82
CA GLU A 70 17.46 -14.97 9.55
C GLU A 70 18.40 -15.80 8.66
N LYS A 71 17.82 -16.45 7.63
CA LYS A 71 18.61 -17.38 6.78
C LYS A 71 19.13 -16.77 5.50
N THR A 72 18.46 -15.74 4.98
CA THR A 72 18.79 -15.15 3.68
C THR A 72 19.15 -13.68 3.75
N GLY A 73 18.72 -13.00 4.80
CA GLY A 73 18.77 -11.56 4.91
C GLY A 73 17.71 -10.83 4.09
N ALA A 74 16.92 -11.52 3.27
CA ALA A 74 15.82 -10.93 2.53
C ALA A 74 14.65 -10.58 3.48
N GLU A 75 13.96 -9.50 3.19
CA GLU A 75 12.88 -8.99 4.01
C GLU A 75 11.52 -9.15 3.30
N ILE A 76 10.53 -9.64 4.02
CA ILE A 76 9.13 -9.69 3.53
C ILE A 76 8.29 -8.87 4.49
N ALA A 77 7.44 -8.00 3.95
CA ALA A 77 6.46 -7.25 4.75
C ALA A 77 5.06 -7.33 4.14
N ILE A 78 4.06 -7.10 4.99
CA ILE A 78 2.65 -7.01 4.61
C ILE A 78 2.10 -5.65 5.05
N ALA A 79 1.31 -5.04 4.17
CA ALA A 79 0.49 -3.88 4.44
C ALA A 79 -0.96 -4.14 4.01
N ALA A 80 -1.86 -4.39 4.95
CA ALA A 80 -3.30 -4.40 4.71
C ALA A 80 -3.88 -3.07 5.17
N VAL A 81 -4.29 -2.21 4.23
CA VAL A 81 -4.84 -0.88 4.50
C VAL A 81 -6.31 -0.80 4.10
N GLU A 82 -7.06 0.06 4.79
CA GLU A 82 -8.46 0.33 4.44
C GLU A 82 -8.59 0.93 3.02
N SER A 83 -7.70 1.86 2.66
CA SER A 83 -7.73 2.56 1.38
C SER A 83 -6.31 3.01 0.99
N MET A 84 -6.04 3.07 -0.30
CA MET A 84 -4.82 3.65 -0.84
C MET A 84 -4.94 5.14 -1.17
N GLU A 85 -6.09 5.77 -0.93
CA GLU A 85 -6.25 7.21 -1.18
C GLU A 85 -5.18 8.01 -0.41
N PRO A 86 -4.59 9.08 -0.97
CA PRO A 86 -4.95 9.73 -2.24
C PRO A 86 -4.20 9.22 -3.47
N TYR A 87 -3.57 8.06 -3.43
CA TYR A 87 -2.80 7.52 -4.55
C TYR A 87 -3.72 7.06 -5.68
N PRO A 88 -3.39 7.39 -6.95
CA PRO A 88 -4.23 7.04 -8.10
C PRO A 88 -4.19 5.55 -8.44
N THR A 89 -3.06 4.88 -8.15
CA THR A 89 -2.84 3.47 -8.44
C THR A 89 -2.25 2.71 -7.26
N ILE A 90 -2.44 1.39 -7.22
CA ILE A 90 -1.83 0.53 -6.20
C ILE A 90 -0.31 0.47 -6.37
N GLU A 91 0.16 0.62 -7.61
CA GLU A 91 1.57 0.66 -7.97
C GLU A 91 2.25 1.87 -7.33
N ASP A 92 1.71 3.08 -7.53
CA ASP A 92 2.25 4.30 -6.93
C ASP A 92 2.27 4.20 -5.39
N PHE A 93 1.17 3.66 -4.83
CA PHE A 93 1.05 3.48 -3.38
C PHE A 93 2.08 2.49 -2.83
N SER A 94 2.23 1.32 -3.47
CA SER A 94 3.12 0.25 -3.00
C SER A 94 4.59 0.64 -3.10
N ILE A 95 5.00 1.31 -4.19
CA ILE A 95 6.37 1.80 -4.37
C ILE A 95 6.72 2.83 -3.28
N GLU A 96 5.85 3.82 -3.08
CA GLU A 96 6.07 4.86 -2.06
C GLU A 96 6.10 4.25 -0.66
N LEU A 97 5.22 3.28 -0.37
CA LEU A 97 5.15 2.60 0.91
C LEU A 97 6.41 1.76 1.17
N ALA A 98 6.84 0.96 0.19
CA ALA A 98 8.05 0.15 0.28
C ALA A 98 9.29 1.02 0.52
N SER A 99 9.43 2.11 -0.22
CA SER A 99 10.50 3.08 -0.07
C SER A 99 10.49 3.75 1.31
N LYS A 100 9.32 4.21 1.78
CA LYS A 100 9.19 4.88 3.09
C LYS A 100 9.46 3.94 4.26
N TRP A 101 9.08 2.67 4.12
CA TRP A 101 9.33 1.66 5.15
C TRP A 101 10.76 1.13 5.11
N GLY A 102 11.49 1.36 4.02
CA GLY A 102 12.86 0.89 3.84
C GLY A 102 12.93 -0.64 3.81
N ILE A 103 11.99 -1.29 3.07
CA ILE A 103 11.91 -2.75 2.99
C ILE A 103 13.03 -3.27 2.10
N GLY A 104 13.84 -4.17 2.64
CA GLY A 104 15.07 -4.66 2.05
C GLY A 104 16.30 -3.94 2.61
N LYS A 105 17.41 -4.63 2.62
CA LYS A 105 18.68 -4.07 3.13
C LYS A 105 19.23 -3.03 2.17
N GLU A 106 19.78 -1.96 2.75
CA GLU A 106 20.46 -0.91 1.98
C GLU A 106 21.56 -1.48 1.11
N GLY A 107 21.48 -1.22 -0.20
CA GLY A 107 22.44 -1.71 -1.20
C GLY A 107 22.22 -3.14 -1.68
N GLU A 108 21.31 -3.91 -1.06
CA GLU A 108 20.92 -5.24 -1.51
C GLU A 108 19.56 -5.22 -2.21
N ASP A 109 18.68 -4.27 -1.85
CA ASP A 109 17.32 -4.11 -2.37
C ASP A 109 16.51 -5.42 -2.38
N ASN A 110 16.72 -6.25 -1.35
CA ASN A 110 16.23 -7.62 -1.24
C ASN A 110 14.93 -7.73 -0.44
N GLY A 111 14.04 -6.77 -0.64
CA GLY A 111 12.75 -6.69 0.04
C GLY A 111 11.57 -7.09 -0.84
N VAL A 112 10.50 -7.60 -0.23
CA VAL A 112 9.20 -7.85 -0.85
C VAL A 112 8.09 -7.28 0.02
N LEU A 113 7.18 -6.52 -0.56
CA LEU A 113 6.00 -5.98 0.12
C LEU A 113 4.72 -6.50 -0.54
N ILE A 114 3.85 -7.14 0.26
CA ILE A 114 2.49 -7.49 -0.18
C ILE A 114 1.53 -6.43 0.35
N VAL A 115 0.84 -5.73 -0.56
CA VAL A 115 -0.11 -4.66 -0.23
C VAL A 115 -1.53 -5.08 -0.57
N LEU A 116 -2.46 -4.87 0.35
CA LEU A 116 -3.89 -4.91 0.12
C LEU A 116 -4.50 -3.53 0.40
N ALA A 117 -5.20 -2.96 -0.57
CA ALA A 117 -6.11 -1.83 -0.41
C ALA A 117 -7.55 -2.36 -0.41
N LEU A 118 -8.15 -2.48 0.79
CA LEU A 118 -9.39 -3.22 1.01
C LEU A 118 -10.59 -2.59 0.27
N LYS A 119 -10.75 -1.27 0.37
CA LYS A 119 -11.84 -0.51 -0.26
C LYS A 119 -11.78 -0.61 -1.78
N GLU A 120 -10.61 -0.50 -2.36
CA GLU A 120 -10.37 -0.58 -3.80
C GLU A 120 -10.33 -2.03 -4.31
N ARG A 121 -10.27 -3.01 -3.42
CA ARG A 121 -10.12 -4.44 -3.73
C ARG A 121 -8.93 -4.72 -4.63
N LYS A 122 -7.82 -4.05 -4.32
CA LYS A 122 -6.57 -4.20 -5.06
C LYS A 122 -5.52 -4.84 -4.18
N VAL A 123 -4.73 -5.72 -4.79
CA VAL A 123 -3.55 -6.35 -4.19
C VAL A 123 -2.36 -6.18 -5.11
N ARG A 124 -1.18 -6.01 -4.53
CA ARG A 124 0.08 -5.94 -5.26
C ARG A 124 1.19 -6.60 -4.45
N ILE A 125 2.12 -7.22 -5.17
CA ILE A 125 3.43 -7.62 -4.66
C ILE A 125 4.44 -6.66 -5.28
N GLU A 126 5.14 -5.92 -4.44
CA GLU A 126 6.25 -5.07 -4.81
C GLU A 126 7.54 -5.79 -4.48
N VAL A 127 8.44 -5.92 -5.45
CA VAL A 127 9.69 -6.69 -5.33
C VAL A 127 10.86 -5.73 -5.50
N GLY A 128 11.79 -5.75 -4.56
CA GLY A 128 13.02 -5.00 -4.65
C GLY A 128 13.96 -5.56 -5.73
N TYR A 129 14.77 -4.69 -6.31
CA TYR A 129 15.63 -5.01 -7.45
C TYR A 129 16.53 -6.23 -7.21
N GLY A 130 17.01 -6.43 -5.97
CA GLY A 130 17.85 -7.58 -5.60
C GLY A 130 17.14 -8.93 -5.67
N LEU A 131 15.81 -8.95 -5.71
CA LEU A 131 14.99 -10.18 -5.83
C LEU A 131 14.28 -10.32 -7.18
N GLU A 132 14.37 -9.35 -8.11
CA GLU A 132 13.72 -9.43 -9.41
C GLU A 132 14.20 -10.64 -10.24
N GLY A 133 15.43 -11.10 -10.03
CA GLY A 133 15.95 -12.31 -10.67
C GLY A 133 15.22 -13.58 -10.22
N ALA A 134 14.82 -13.65 -8.97
CA ALA A 134 14.09 -14.77 -8.37
C ALA A 134 12.57 -14.63 -8.54
N ILE A 135 12.05 -13.40 -8.38
CA ILE A 135 10.62 -13.06 -8.43
C ILE A 135 10.41 -11.91 -9.44
N PRO A 136 10.51 -12.17 -10.74
CA PRO A 136 10.17 -11.16 -11.74
C PRO A 136 8.68 -10.83 -11.71
N ASP A 137 8.28 -9.67 -12.26
CA ASP A 137 6.89 -9.17 -12.27
C ASP A 137 5.86 -10.22 -12.72
N GLY A 138 6.20 -11.02 -13.75
CA GLY A 138 5.32 -12.09 -14.22
C GLY A 138 5.04 -13.15 -13.17
N LEU A 139 6.05 -13.54 -12.40
CA LEU A 139 5.92 -14.51 -11.32
C LEU A 139 5.19 -13.90 -10.10
N ALA A 140 5.46 -12.65 -9.76
CA ALA A 140 4.70 -11.92 -8.75
C ALA A 140 3.20 -11.86 -9.10
N GLY A 141 2.88 -11.60 -10.39
CA GLY A 141 1.51 -11.67 -10.91
C GLY A 141 0.90 -13.06 -10.76
N GLU A 142 1.64 -14.11 -11.11
CA GLU A 142 1.20 -15.50 -10.98
C GLU A 142 0.93 -15.91 -9.53
N ILE A 143 1.77 -15.48 -8.58
CA ILE A 143 1.56 -15.68 -7.13
C ILE A 143 0.26 -15.00 -6.68
N MET A 144 0.04 -13.75 -7.09
CA MET A 144 -1.22 -13.07 -6.78
C MET A 144 -2.42 -13.83 -7.31
N ASP A 145 -2.39 -14.24 -8.57
CA ASP A 145 -3.53 -14.90 -9.24
C ASP A 145 -3.83 -16.29 -8.68
N LYS A 146 -2.82 -17.06 -8.29
CA LYS A 146 -2.98 -18.46 -7.87
C LYS A 146 -3.07 -18.64 -6.35
N SER A 147 -2.35 -17.83 -5.57
CA SER A 147 -2.23 -18.01 -4.12
C SER A 147 -2.94 -16.97 -3.28
N ILE A 148 -3.15 -15.73 -3.77
CA ILE A 148 -3.73 -14.64 -2.98
C ILE A 148 -5.17 -14.35 -3.39
N ILE A 149 -5.39 -13.98 -4.65
CA ILE A 149 -6.68 -13.49 -5.15
C ILE A 149 -7.83 -14.49 -4.99
N PRO A 150 -7.66 -15.80 -5.17
CA PRO A 150 -8.75 -16.75 -4.96
C PRO A 150 -9.35 -16.69 -3.55
N HIS A 151 -8.50 -16.51 -2.54
CA HIS A 151 -8.91 -16.37 -1.14
C HIS A 151 -9.53 -14.98 -0.89
N PHE A 152 -8.91 -13.92 -1.41
CA PHE A 152 -9.44 -12.56 -1.25
C PHE A 152 -10.84 -12.38 -1.86
N ARG A 153 -11.14 -13.06 -2.98
CA ARG A 153 -12.47 -13.05 -3.61
C ARG A 153 -13.56 -13.63 -2.72
N THR A 154 -13.21 -14.53 -1.83
CA THR A 154 -14.15 -15.13 -0.85
C THR A 154 -14.16 -14.41 0.49
N GLY A 155 -13.37 -13.35 0.64
CA GLY A 155 -13.22 -12.60 1.89
C GLY A 155 -12.25 -13.23 2.89
N ASP A 156 -11.59 -14.31 2.52
CA ASP A 156 -10.57 -15.00 3.33
C ASP A 156 -9.19 -14.36 3.13
N TYR A 157 -9.08 -13.10 3.56
CA TYR A 157 -7.83 -12.32 3.42
C TYR A 157 -6.67 -12.95 4.18
N SER A 158 -6.95 -13.50 5.36
CA SER A 158 -5.94 -14.10 6.23
C SER A 158 -5.21 -15.24 5.55
N THR A 159 -5.95 -16.22 5.04
CA THR A 159 -5.38 -17.35 4.28
C THR A 159 -4.67 -16.88 3.01
N GLY A 160 -5.23 -15.88 2.31
CA GLY A 160 -4.59 -15.34 1.10
C GLY A 160 -3.21 -14.75 1.38
N PHE A 161 -3.06 -13.98 2.45
CA PHE A 161 -1.74 -13.47 2.86
C PHE A 161 -0.78 -14.59 3.25
N LEU A 162 -1.25 -15.57 4.05
CA LEU A 162 -0.43 -16.71 4.44
C LEU A 162 0.09 -17.48 3.21
N LYS A 163 -0.78 -17.77 2.24
CA LYS A 163 -0.40 -18.46 0.99
C LYS A 163 0.55 -17.65 0.13
N GLY A 164 0.35 -16.34 0.03
CA GLY A 164 1.28 -15.46 -0.66
C GLY A 164 2.67 -15.46 -0.04
N VAL A 165 2.75 -15.38 1.29
CA VAL A 165 4.02 -15.42 2.03
C VAL A 165 4.69 -16.77 1.91
N GLU A 166 3.96 -17.88 2.01
CA GLU A 166 4.48 -19.23 1.80
C GLU A 166 5.12 -19.37 0.41
N ALA A 167 4.45 -18.88 -0.64
CA ALA A 167 4.95 -18.93 -2.00
C ALA A 167 6.25 -18.12 -2.18
N ILE A 168 6.23 -16.86 -1.73
CA ILE A 168 7.39 -15.94 -1.81
C ILE A 168 8.57 -16.50 -1.01
N ALA A 169 8.33 -16.92 0.23
CA ALA A 169 9.35 -17.47 1.10
C ALA A 169 10.04 -18.71 0.50
N GLY A 170 9.26 -19.60 -0.11
CA GLY A 170 9.82 -20.79 -0.76
C GLY A 170 10.68 -20.47 -1.98
N ILE A 171 10.29 -19.46 -2.78
CA ILE A 171 11.09 -18.99 -3.92
C ILE A 171 12.40 -18.36 -3.44
N ILE A 172 12.33 -17.49 -2.43
CA ILE A 172 13.54 -16.87 -1.83
C ILE A 172 14.45 -17.95 -1.25
N ALA A 173 13.91 -18.92 -0.51
CA ALA A 173 14.69 -20.01 0.06
C ALA A 173 15.45 -20.81 -1.01
N LYS A 174 14.80 -21.08 -2.15
CA LYS A 174 15.41 -21.75 -3.30
C LYS A 174 16.51 -20.92 -3.93
N GLU A 175 16.30 -19.63 -4.14
CA GLU A 175 17.29 -18.70 -4.69
C GLU A 175 18.56 -18.65 -3.84
N TYR A 176 18.39 -18.57 -2.51
CA TYR A 176 19.51 -18.54 -1.56
C TYR A 176 20.04 -19.94 -1.17
N ASN A 177 19.48 -21.01 -1.75
CA ASN A 177 19.82 -22.39 -1.45
C ASN A 177 19.79 -22.73 0.06
N VAL A 178 18.72 -22.34 0.75
CA VAL A 178 18.47 -22.58 2.17
C VAL A 178 17.19 -23.35 2.39
N GLU A 179 17.07 -24.08 3.51
CA GLU A 179 15.85 -24.75 3.94
C GLU A 179 15.17 -23.95 5.05
N LEU A 180 13.88 -23.66 4.90
CA LEU A 180 13.07 -22.95 5.92
C LEU A 180 12.36 -23.91 6.90
N GLY A 181 12.57 -25.23 6.78
CA GLY A 181 11.88 -26.24 7.58
C GLY A 181 10.47 -26.53 7.06
N GLU A 182 9.60 -27.11 7.91
CA GLU A 182 8.25 -27.58 7.50
C GLU A 182 7.28 -26.44 7.15
N LEU A 183 7.67 -25.18 7.37
CA LEU A 183 6.76 -24.02 7.34
C LEU A 183 6.40 -23.48 5.94
N SER A 184 7.17 -23.80 4.87
CA SER A 184 7.05 -23.04 3.63
C SER A 184 6.92 -23.84 2.32
N LEU A 185 7.04 -25.16 2.32
CA LEU A 185 7.39 -25.86 1.09
C LEU A 185 6.22 -26.22 0.14
N LYS A 186 5.00 -26.38 0.65
CA LYS A 186 3.89 -26.88 -0.19
C LYS A 186 3.37 -25.87 -1.24
N GLU A 187 3.38 -24.60 -0.91
CA GLU A 187 2.84 -23.57 -1.81
C GLU A 187 3.85 -23.17 -2.88
N SER A 188 5.14 -23.12 -2.53
CA SER A 188 6.20 -22.77 -3.49
C SER A 188 6.44 -23.81 -4.59
N GLU A 189 6.13 -25.07 -4.35
CA GLU A 189 6.23 -26.14 -5.35
C GLU A 189 5.39 -25.89 -6.61
N ARG A 190 4.38 -25.02 -6.53
CA ARG A 190 3.54 -24.64 -7.67
C ARG A 190 4.24 -23.71 -8.67
N TYR A 191 5.35 -23.12 -8.28
CA TYR A 191 6.06 -22.06 -9.03
C TYR A 191 7.44 -22.53 -9.52
N THR A 192 7.77 -23.78 -9.36
CA THR A 192 8.99 -24.41 -9.83
C THR A 192 8.70 -25.32 -11.02
#